data_6215c5d12599e1eed882272893cfe23b
#
_entry.id   6215c5d12599e1eed882272893cfe23b
#
_cell.length_a   1.000
_cell.length_b   1.000
_cell.length_c   1.000
_cell.angle_alpha   90.00
_cell.angle_beta   90.00
_cell.angle_gamma   90.00
#
_symmetry.space_group_name_H-M   'P 1'
#
loop_
_entity.id
_entity.type
_entity.pdbx_description
1 polymer ?
#
loop_
_entity_poly.entity_id
_entity_poly.type
_entity_poly.pdbx_seq_one_letter_code
_entity_poly.pdbx_strand_id
1 'polypeptide(L)'
;MSDPVVVRAADLTKVYPARGGVPELRAVDGIGFELRRRETFGFLGPNGAGKSTTMRMIAATSPRSGGTLRVLGMDPRTHGSAIRARLGVVPQDDALDRELTVRENLYIYGRYFGLKRDAIRKRSAELLDFAQLSEKSDNPVEALSGGMRRRLTIARSLINDPDMVLLDEPTTGLDPQARHVLWDRLYRLKEDGVTLLLTTHYMDEAEQLCDRLMIIDHGRIVAQGSPRELIAAHVTREVLEVRFALDVKEAAGVKLRSSELGGGGSDAGPRVELLPDRALVYADDGESALAAVHLMGPVPVTALVRRATLEDVFLKLTGRSLTD
;
A
#
# COMPACT_ATOMS: atom_id res chain seq x y z
N MET A 1 -16.60 18.20 -19.56
CA MET A 1 -15.34 17.72 -18.98
C MET A 1 -15.71 16.73 -17.89
N SER A 2 -15.23 15.48 -17.96
CA SER A 2 -15.51 14.47 -16.91
C SER A 2 -14.86 14.91 -15.59
N ASP A 3 -15.55 14.68 -14.46
CA ASP A 3 -15.01 14.92 -13.11
C ASP A 3 -13.64 14.19 -12.99
N PRO A 4 -12.56 14.88 -12.63
CA PRO A 4 -11.25 14.27 -12.46
C PRO A 4 -11.22 13.27 -11.27
N VAL A 5 -12.23 13.32 -10.37
CA VAL A 5 -12.33 12.45 -9.20
C VAL A 5 -13.11 11.18 -9.56
N VAL A 6 -12.46 10.03 -9.41
CA VAL A 6 -13.06 8.70 -9.69
C VAL A 6 -13.60 8.02 -8.44
N VAL A 7 -13.04 8.33 -7.25
CA VAL A 7 -13.61 7.91 -5.96
C VAL A 7 -13.67 9.12 -5.05
N ARG A 8 -14.83 9.33 -4.41
CA ARG A 8 -15.01 10.34 -3.35
C ARG A 8 -15.70 9.71 -2.16
N ALA A 9 -15.08 9.82 -1.01
CA ALA A 9 -15.60 9.38 0.28
C ALA A 9 -15.65 10.55 1.25
N ALA A 10 -16.74 10.67 2.02
CA ALA A 10 -16.85 11.61 3.12
C ALA A 10 -17.56 10.95 4.31
N ASP A 11 -16.95 11.05 5.48
CA ASP A 11 -17.40 10.44 6.73
C ASP A 11 -17.72 8.93 6.58
N LEU A 12 -16.97 8.25 5.69
CA LEU A 12 -17.22 6.87 5.34
C LEU A 12 -17.00 5.97 6.55
N THR A 13 -18.02 5.18 6.89
CA THR A 13 -18.03 4.34 8.09
C THR A 13 -18.46 2.93 7.75
N LYS A 14 -17.78 1.95 8.35
CA LYS A 14 -18.17 0.54 8.30
C LYS A 14 -18.13 -0.07 9.69
N VAL A 15 -19.29 -0.53 10.12
CA VAL A 15 -19.47 -1.25 11.38
C VAL A 15 -19.96 -2.66 11.06
N TYR A 16 -19.30 -3.65 11.63
CA TYR A 16 -19.76 -5.03 11.66
C TYR A 16 -20.44 -5.25 13.01
N PRO A 17 -21.75 -5.54 13.02
CA PRO A 17 -22.50 -5.71 14.27
C PRO A 17 -22.01 -6.93 15.06
N ALA A 18 -22.17 -6.89 16.35
CA ALA A 18 -21.91 -8.03 17.22
C ALA A 18 -22.69 -9.27 16.75
N ARG A 19 -22.03 -10.41 16.61
CA ARG A 19 -22.65 -11.67 16.16
C ARG A 19 -21.94 -12.88 16.77
N GLY A 20 -22.70 -13.82 17.32
CA GLY A 20 -22.15 -15.11 17.76
C GLY A 20 -21.05 -15.01 18.82
N GLY A 21 -21.13 -14.03 19.74
CA GLY A 21 -20.12 -13.80 20.77
C GLY A 21 -18.94 -12.93 20.33
N VAL A 22 -18.89 -12.54 19.04
CA VAL A 22 -17.90 -11.58 18.54
C VAL A 22 -18.45 -10.16 18.78
N PRO A 23 -17.71 -9.25 19.46
CA PRO A 23 -18.15 -7.89 19.71
C PRO A 23 -18.31 -7.08 18.42
N GLU A 24 -19.03 -5.97 18.49
CA GLU A 24 -19.11 -5.01 17.40
C GLU A 24 -17.70 -4.50 17.02
N LEU A 25 -17.44 -4.47 15.73
CA LEU A 25 -16.18 -3.97 15.16
C LEU A 25 -16.44 -2.78 14.25
N ARG A 26 -15.95 -1.61 14.61
CA ARG A 26 -15.90 -0.43 13.75
C ARG A 26 -14.62 -0.48 12.93
N ALA A 27 -14.69 -1.13 11.77
CA ALA A 27 -13.54 -1.37 10.90
C ALA A 27 -13.12 -0.12 10.10
N VAL A 28 -14.05 0.82 9.85
CA VAL A 28 -13.79 2.12 9.22
C VAL A 28 -14.58 3.18 9.97
N ASP A 29 -13.92 4.25 10.38
CA ASP A 29 -14.46 5.24 11.30
C ASP A 29 -14.30 6.66 10.77
N GLY A 30 -15.27 7.08 9.93
CA GLY A 30 -15.39 8.48 9.50
C GLY A 30 -14.27 8.95 8.54
N ILE A 31 -13.78 8.08 7.65
CA ILE A 31 -12.70 8.47 6.72
C ILE A 31 -13.23 9.29 5.53
N GLY A 32 -12.41 10.28 5.10
CA GLY A 32 -12.69 11.11 3.93
C GLY A 32 -11.49 11.20 3.00
N PHE A 33 -11.67 10.91 1.71
CA PHE A 33 -10.61 10.98 0.70
C PHE A 33 -11.16 11.11 -0.71
N GLU A 34 -10.28 11.51 -1.62
CA GLU A 34 -10.54 11.56 -3.05
C GLU A 34 -9.41 10.86 -3.82
N LEU A 35 -9.79 10.01 -4.78
CA LEU A 35 -8.89 9.43 -5.79
C LEU A 35 -9.17 10.10 -7.13
N ARG A 36 -8.14 10.60 -7.78
CA ARG A 36 -8.23 11.26 -9.08
C ARG A 36 -7.98 10.28 -10.24
N ARG A 37 -8.46 10.64 -11.42
CA ARG A 37 -8.18 9.86 -12.63
C ARG A 37 -6.69 9.88 -12.95
N ARG A 38 -6.15 8.74 -13.38
CA ARG A 38 -4.72 8.53 -13.70
C ARG A 38 -3.78 8.72 -12.51
N GLU A 39 -4.28 8.58 -11.31
CA GLU A 39 -3.52 8.62 -10.07
C GLU A 39 -3.31 7.20 -9.55
N THR A 40 -2.15 6.94 -8.97
CA THR A 40 -1.92 5.78 -8.10
C THR A 40 -2.07 6.23 -6.66
N PHE A 41 -3.12 5.74 -5.98
CA PHE A 41 -3.42 6.09 -4.61
C PHE A 41 -3.25 4.89 -3.68
N GLY A 42 -2.58 5.07 -2.55
CA GLY A 42 -2.27 4.02 -1.59
C GLY A 42 -3.09 4.09 -0.30
N PHE A 43 -3.48 2.93 0.22
CA PHE A 43 -3.91 2.76 1.60
C PHE A 43 -2.79 2.04 2.35
N LEU A 44 -2.04 2.75 3.18
CA LEU A 44 -0.93 2.23 3.97
C LEU A 44 -1.37 2.02 5.42
N GLY A 45 -1.01 0.91 6.03
CA GLY A 45 -1.29 0.66 7.44
C GLY A 45 -1.19 -0.81 7.82
N PRO A 46 -1.26 -1.15 9.10
CA PRO A 46 -1.13 -2.51 9.60
C PRO A 46 -2.34 -3.38 9.21
N ASN A 47 -2.21 -4.68 9.46
CA ASN A 47 -3.31 -5.61 9.33
C ASN A 47 -4.44 -5.23 10.30
N GLY A 48 -5.68 -5.30 9.82
CA GLY A 48 -6.85 -4.87 10.62
C GLY A 48 -7.12 -3.35 10.63
N ALA A 49 -6.29 -2.51 10.01
CA ALA A 49 -6.49 -1.05 9.98
C ALA A 49 -7.74 -0.60 9.20
N GLY A 50 -8.41 -1.47 8.44
CA GLY A 50 -9.60 -1.14 7.65
C GLY A 50 -9.37 -1.00 6.15
N LYS A 51 -8.15 -1.20 5.65
CA LYS A 51 -7.77 -1.07 4.23
C LYS A 51 -8.64 -1.92 3.29
N SER A 52 -8.61 -3.25 3.45
CA SER A 52 -9.39 -4.17 2.60
C SER A 52 -10.90 -3.99 2.78
N THR A 53 -11.36 -3.56 3.97
CA THR A 53 -12.77 -3.21 4.19
C THR A 53 -13.17 -2.00 3.35
N THR A 54 -12.35 -0.96 3.30
CA THR A 54 -12.57 0.23 2.47
C THR A 54 -12.54 -0.14 0.98
N MET A 55 -11.58 -0.96 0.58
CA MET A 55 -11.49 -1.49 -0.79
C MET A 55 -12.77 -2.24 -1.21
N ARG A 56 -13.31 -3.11 -0.34
CA ARG A 56 -14.56 -3.85 -0.60
C ARG A 56 -15.77 -2.94 -0.74
N MET A 57 -15.82 -1.81 -0.02
CA MET A 57 -16.88 -0.81 -0.20
C MET A 57 -16.77 -0.11 -1.55
N ILE A 58 -15.56 0.23 -2.00
CA ILE A 58 -15.29 0.82 -3.31
C ILE A 58 -15.63 -0.16 -4.43
N ALA A 59 -15.26 -1.44 -4.28
CA ALA A 59 -15.60 -2.52 -5.22
C ALA A 59 -17.10 -2.88 -5.25
N ALA A 60 -17.94 -2.21 -4.44
CA ALA A 60 -19.36 -2.50 -4.32
C ALA A 60 -19.66 -3.96 -3.93
N THR A 61 -18.81 -4.58 -3.12
CA THR A 61 -18.98 -5.94 -2.58
C THR A 61 -19.36 -5.93 -1.09
N SER A 62 -19.22 -4.78 -0.40
CA SER A 62 -19.66 -4.59 0.98
C SER A 62 -20.37 -3.24 1.11
N PRO A 63 -21.59 -3.16 1.65
CA PRO A 63 -22.25 -1.88 1.86
C PRO A 63 -21.60 -1.10 3.00
N ARG A 64 -21.53 0.23 2.87
CA ARG A 64 -21.15 1.12 3.95
C ARG A 64 -22.22 1.14 5.05
N SER A 65 -21.84 1.41 6.30
CA SER A 65 -22.75 1.63 7.42
C SER A 65 -23.19 3.10 7.54
N GLY A 66 -22.28 4.03 7.22
CA GLY A 66 -22.54 5.48 7.28
C GLY A 66 -21.71 6.27 6.27
N GLY A 67 -21.92 7.58 6.24
CA GLY A 67 -21.23 8.50 5.36
C GLY A 67 -21.64 8.40 3.88
N THR A 68 -20.84 8.99 3.00
CA THR A 68 -21.06 8.98 1.56
C THR A 68 -19.89 8.34 0.83
N LEU A 69 -20.21 7.62 -0.27
CA LEU A 69 -19.21 7.05 -1.16
C LEU A 69 -19.73 7.14 -2.60
N ARG A 70 -18.92 7.70 -3.48
CA ARG A 70 -19.14 7.73 -4.92
C ARG A 70 -17.95 7.08 -5.61
N VAL A 71 -18.24 6.18 -6.54
CA VAL A 71 -17.24 5.49 -7.37
C VAL A 71 -17.65 5.65 -8.81
N LEU A 72 -16.78 6.25 -9.63
CA LEU A 72 -17.06 6.62 -11.02
C LEU A 72 -18.36 7.45 -11.14
N GLY A 73 -18.61 8.35 -10.18
CA GLY A 73 -19.82 9.16 -10.08
C GLY A 73 -21.07 8.46 -9.54
N MET A 74 -21.02 7.13 -9.32
CA MET A 74 -22.15 6.29 -8.92
C MET A 74 -22.11 5.93 -7.44
N ASP A 75 -23.27 5.67 -6.84
CA ASP A 75 -23.35 5.12 -5.48
C ASP A 75 -23.23 3.59 -5.51
N PRO A 76 -22.22 2.98 -4.81
CA PRO A 76 -22.06 1.53 -4.80
C PRO A 76 -23.24 0.73 -4.24
N ARG A 77 -24.10 1.35 -3.43
CA ARG A 77 -25.29 0.66 -2.88
C ARG A 77 -26.37 0.42 -3.93
N THR A 78 -26.47 1.30 -4.90
CA THR A 78 -27.56 1.27 -5.91
C THR A 78 -27.07 0.87 -7.31
N HIS A 79 -25.78 1.10 -7.61
CA HIS A 79 -25.19 0.88 -8.92
C HIS A 79 -24.04 -0.12 -8.91
N GLY A 80 -24.01 -1.07 -7.94
CA GLY A 80 -22.90 -1.97 -7.74
C GLY A 80 -22.48 -2.76 -8.99
N SER A 81 -23.43 -3.27 -9.77
CA SER A 81 -23.13 -4.01 -11.00
C SER A 81 -22.46 -3.14 -12.07
N ALA A 82 -22.96 -1.90 -12.27
CA ALA A 82 -22.40 -0.96 -13.22
C ALA A 82 -20.98 -0.52 -12.83
N ILE A 83 -20.72 -0.35 -11.53
CA ILE A 83 -19.39 -0.05 -11.00
C ILE A 83 -18.46 -1.23 -11.26
N ARG A 84 -18.83 -2.46 -10.84
CA ARG A 84 -17.98 -3.66 -11.02
C ARG A 84 -17.65 -3.94 -12.47
N ALA A 85 -18.54 -3.68 -13.40
CA ALA A 85 -18.29 -3.83 -14.84
C ALA A 85 -17.14 -2.93 -15.36
N ARG A 86 -16.81 -1.86 -14.65
CA ARG A 86 -15.80 -0.86 -14.99
C ARG A 86 -14.56 -0.92 -14.09
N LEU A 87 -14.48 -1.91 -13.20
CA LEU A 87 -13.35 -2.13 -12.30
C LEU A 87 -12.56 -3.37 -12.69
N GLY A 88 -11.23 -3.29 -12.52
CA GLY A 88 -10.37 -4.44 -12.35
C GLY A 88 -10.13 -4.67 -10.87
N VAL A 89 -10.23 -5.90 -10.40
CA VAL A 89 -9.98 -6.23 -8.99
C VAL A 89 -8.96 -7.35 -8.89
N VAL A 90 -7.89 -7.08 -8.18
CA VAL A 90 -6.82 -8.02 -7.84
C VAL A 90 -6.90 -8.27 -6.33
N PRO A 91 -7.54 -9.36 -5.90
CA PRO A 91 -7.65 -9.68 -4.48
C PRO A 91 -6.29 -10.13 -3.92
N GLN A 92 -6.18 -10.22 -2.59
CA GLN A 92 -4.98 -10.70 -1.92
C GLN A 92 -4.62 -12.13 -2.35
N ASP A 93 -5.60 -13.05 -2.37
CA ASP A 93 -5.45 -14.38 -2.94
C ASP A 93 -5.57 -14.34 -4.47
N ASP A 94 -4.91 -15.25 -5.17
CA ASP A 94 -4.86 -15.21 -6.65
C ASP A 94 -6.21 -15.45 -7.34
N ALA A 95 -7.13 -16.16 -6.71
CA ALA A 95 -8.49 -16.45 -7.20
C ALA A 95 -8.53 -16.97 -8.66
N LEU A 96 -7.43 -17.59 -9.14
CA LEU A 96 -7.35 -18.22 -10.44
C LEU A 96 -8.01 -19.60 -10.43
N ASP A 97 -8.60 -19.96 -11.54
CA ASP A 97 -9.08 -21.33 -11.73
C ASP A 97 -7.88 -22.23 -12.07
N ARG A 98 -7.58 -23.17 -11.18
CA ARG A 98 -6.41 -24.05 -11.27
C ARG A 98 -6.57 -25.17 -12.28
N GLU A 99 -7.80 -25.51 -12.62
CA GLU A 99 -8.09 -26.56 -13.63
C GLU A 99 -7.91 -26.04 -15.07
N LEU A 100 -7.86 -24.71 -15.23
CA LEU A 100 -7.73 -24.05 -16.51
C LEU A 100 -6.27 -23.68 -16.82
N THR A 101 -5.98 -23.58 -18.10
CA THR A 101 -4.73 -22.98 -18.59
C THR A 101 -4.70 -21.46 -18.35
N VAL A 102 -3.53 -20.88 -18.48
CA VAL A 102 -3.31 -19.43 -18.40
C VAL A 102 -4.23 -18.67 -19.36
N ARG A 103 -4.32 -19.10 -20.62
CA ARG A 103 -5.20 -18.51 -21.64
C ARG A 103 -6.68 -18.65 -21.31
N GLU A 104 -7.08 -19.82 -20.84
CA GLU A 104 -8.47 -20.11 -20.50
C GLU A 104 -8.96 -19.27 -19.31
N ASN A 105 -8.10 -19.00 -18.32
CA ASN A 105 -8.44 -18.08 -17.23
C ASN A 105 -8.80 -16.69 -17.75
N LEU A 106 -8.03 -16.13 -18.70
CA LEU A 106 -8.34 -14.85 -19.34
C LEU A 106 -9.62 -14.95 -20.17
N TYR A 107 -9.80 -16.05 -20.92
CA TYR A 107 -10.95 -16.24 -21.78
C TYR A 107 -12.25 -16.28 -20.97
N ILE A 108 -12.33 -17.14 -19.96
CA ILE A 108 -13.53 -17.29 -19.11
C ILE A 108 -13.85 -15.97 -18.41
N TYR A 109 -12.85 -15.26 -17.88
CA TYR A 109 -13.05 -13.99 -17.22
C TYR A 109 -13.57 -12.91 -18.18
N GLY A 110 -13.04 -12.85 -19.41
CA GLY A 110 -13.59 -11.98 -20.44
C GLY A 110 -15.03 -12.32 -20.81
N ARG A 111 -15.43 -13.62 -20.76
CA ARG A 111 -16.82 -14.05 -20.98
C ARG A 111 -17.76 -13.57 -19.87
N TYR A 112 -17.31 -13.51 -18.61
CA TYR A 112 -18.11 -12.93 -17.51
C TYR A 112 -18.44 -11.46 -17.72
N PHE A 113 -17.57 -10.71 -18.41
CA PHE A 113 -17.86 -9.32 -18.82
C PHE A 113 -18.64 -9.21 -20.16
N GLY A 114 -19.08 -10.33 -20.74
CA GLY A 114 -19.87 -10.34 -21.98
C GLY A 114 -19.05 -10.02 -23.23
N LEU A 115 -17.73 -10.05 -23.18
CA LEU A 115 -16.86 -9.76 -24.32
C LEU A 115 -17.02 -10.80 -25.43
N LYS A 116 -16.92 -10.36 -26.70
CA LYS A 116 -16.91 -11.24 -27.87
C LYS A 116 -15.61 -12.05 -27.95
N ARG A 117 -15.66 -13.26 -28.51
CA ARG A 117 -14.51 -14.20 -28.60
C ARG A 117 -13.27 -13.55 -29.21
N ASP A 118 -13.44 -12.83 -30.32
CA ASP A 118 -12.29 -12.23 -31.02
C ASP A 118 -11.66 -11.09 -30.22
N ALA A 119 -12.50 -10.28 -29.54
CA ALA A 119 -12.02 -9.23 -28.63
C ALA A 119 -11.23 -9.83 -27.45
N ILE A 120 -11.74 -10.93 -26.86
CA ILE A 120 -11.03 -11.64 -25.79
C ILE A 120 -9.69 -12.18 -26.31
N ARG A 121 -9.66 -12.84 -27.48
CA ARG A 121 -8.45 -13.41 -28.04
C ARG A 121 -7.37 -12.34 -28.25
N LYS A 122 -7.74 -11.21 -28.88
CA LYS A 122 -6.84 -10.07 -29.10
C LYS A 122 -6.32 -9.53 -27.76
N ARG A 123 -7.22 -9.19 -26.85
CA ARG A 123 -6.86 -8.60 -25.55
C ARG A 123 -6.04 -9.56 -24.70
N SER A 124 -6.34 -10.87 -24.73
CA SER A 124 -5.56 -11.87 -24.00
C SER A 124 -4.12 -11.94 -24.47
N ALA A 125 -3.86 -11.85 -25.78
CA ALA A 125 -2.50 -11.84 -26.30
C ALA A 125 -1.70 -10.63 -25.78
N GLU A 126 -2.29 -9.43 -25.80
CA GLU A 126 -1.68 -8.20 -25.27
C GLU A 126 -1.40 -8.32 -23.74
N LEU A 127 -2.35 -8.87 -23.00
CA LEU A 127 -2.22 -9.03 -21.54
C LEU A 127 -1.24 -10.12 -21.14
N LEU A 128 -1.11 -11.19 -21.94
CA LEU A 128 -0.10 -12.22 -21.72
C LEU A 128 1.31 -11.69 -21.98
N ASP A 129 1.48 -10.86 -23.00
CA ASP A 129 2.74 -10.18 -23.27
C ASP A 129 3.09 -9.21 -22.12
N PHE A 130 2.13 -8.37 -21.73
CA PHE A 130 2.27 -7.50 -20.56
C PHE A 130 2.70 -8.28 -19.31
N ALA A 131 2.09 -9.43 -19.04
CA ALA A 131 2.41 -10.28 -17.88
C ALA A 131 3.69 -11.12 -18.07
N GLN A 132 4.32 -11.13 -19.25
CA GLN A 132 5.42 -12.03 -19.63
C GLN A 132 5.05 -13.50 -19.45
N LEU A 133 3.89 -13.87 -19.94
CA LEU A 133 3.34 -15.22 -19.86
C LEU A 133 2.95 -15.80 -21.23
N SER A 134 3.33 -15.15 -22.33
CA SER A 134 2.97 -15.57 -23.70
C SER A 134 3.41 -17.00 -23.98
N GLU A 135 4.65 -17.38 -23.61
CA GLU A 135 5.18 -18.74 -23.78
C GLU A 135 4.52 -19.79 -22.86
N LYS A 136 3.84 -19.32 -21.80
CA LYS A 136 3.14 -20.16 -20.83
C LYS A 136 1.63 -20.20 -21.04
N SER A 137 1.13 -19.65 -22.15
CA SER A 137 -0.30 -19.46 -22.40
C SER A 137 -1.12 -20.77 -22.31
N ASP A 138 -0.56 -21.87 -22.75
CA ASP A 138 -1.21 -23.18 -22.75
C ASP A 138 -0.84 -24.07 -21.55
N ASN A 139 -0.01 -23.55 -20.62
CA ASN A 139 0.32 -24.26 -19.40
C ASN A 139 -0.83 -24.18 -18.39
N PRO A 140 -1.05 -25.22 -17.58
CA PRO A 140 -1.97 -25.15 -16.44
C PRO A 140 -1.45 -24.12 -15.41
N VAL A 141 -2.38 -23.44 -14.74
CA VAL A 141 -2.04 -22.42 -13.71
C VAL A 141 -1.20 -22.98 -12.58
N GLU A 142 -1.38 -24.27 -12.25
CA GLU A 142 -0.59 -24.93 -11.20
C GLU A 142 0.90 -24.99 -11.50
N ALA A 143 1.29 -25.02 -12.77
CA ALA A 143 2.68 -25.01 -13.20
C ALA A 143 3.37 -23.64 -13.07
N LEU A 144 2.64 -22.59 -12.68
CA LEU A 144 3.17 -21.25 -12.50
C LEU A 144 3.74 -21.04 -11.09
N SER A 145 4.84 -20.28 -10.99
CA SER A 145 5.31 -19.77 -9.70
C SER A 145 4.32 -18.77 -9.09
N GLY A 146 4.44 -18.48 -7.79
CA GLY A 146 3.61 -17.47 -7.10
C GLY A 146 3.62 -16.10 -7.79
N GLY A 147 4.80 -15.61 -8.17
CA GLY A 147 4.94 -14.35 -8.91
C GLY A 147 4.30 -14.40 -10.30
N MET A 148 4.37 -15.54 -11.00
CA MET A 148 3.70 -15.73 -12.29
C MET A 148 2.18 -15.73 -12.13
N ARG A 149 1.64 -16.44 -11.12
CA ARG A 149 0.21 -16.41 -10.82
C ARG A 149 -0.26 -15.00 -10.48
N ARG A 150 0.51 -14.24 -9.69
CA ARG A 150 0.17 -12.86 -9.36
C ARG A 150 0.11 -11.96 -10.59
N ARG A 151 1.08 -12.09 -11.52
CA ARG A 151 1.06 -11.36 -12.80
C ARG A 151 -0.14 -11.76 -13.68
N LEU A 152 -0.51 -13.03 -13.71
CA LEU A 152 -1.71 -13.49 -14.40
C LEU A 152 -2.99 -12.91 -13.78
N THR A 153 -3.08 -12.83 -12.46
CA THR A 153 -4.23 -12.23 -11.75
C THR A 153 -4.40 -10.76 -12.11
N ILE A 154 -3.29 -10.02 -12.21
CA ILE A 154 -3.31 -8.62 -12.66
C ILE A 154 -3.73 -8.53 -14.13
N ALA A 155 -3.12 -9.32 -15.03
CA ALA A 155 -3.51 -9.36 -16.43
C ALA A 155 -5.01 -9.66 -16.59
N ARG A 156 -5.52 -10.64 -15.84
CA ARG A 156 -6.94 -10.99 -15.83
C ARG A 156 -7.83 -9.82 -15.41
N SER A 157 -7.39 -9.03 -14.43
CA SER A 157 -8.16 -7.87 -13.96
C SER A 157 -8.26 -6.73 -14.98
N LEU A 158 -7.44 -6.76 -16.03
CA LEU A 158 -7.40 -5.76 -17.10
C LEU A 158 -8.21 -6.18 -18.35
N ILE A 159 -8.82 -7.38 -18.36
CA ILE A 159 -9.46 -7.96 -19.57
C ILE A 159 -10.64 -7.13 -20.07
N ASN A 160 -11.37 -6.48 -19.17
CA ASN A 160 -12.55 -5.65 -19.46
C ASN A 160 -12.21 -4.17 -19.71
N ASP A 161 -10.93 -3.82 -19.87
CA ASP A 161 -10.46 -2.44 -20.05
C ASP A 161 -11.03 -1.49 -18.99
N PRO A 162 -10.68 -1.71 -17.70
CA PRO A 162 -11.31 -1.02 -16.58
C PRO A 162 -10.90 0.46 -16.48
N ASP A 163 -11.82 1.31 -15.97
CA ASP A 163 -11.50 2.71 -15.62
C ASP A 163 -10.56 2.83 -14.40
N MET A 164 -10.55 1.81 -13.53
CA MET A 164 -9.73 1.78 -12.32
C MET A 164 -9.43 0.33 -11.92
N VAL A 165 -8.22 0.10 -11.44
CA VAL A 165 -7.79 -1.19 -10.88
C VAL A 165 -7.59 -1.08 -9.39
N LEU A 166 -8.20 -2.00 -8.65
CA LEU A 166 -8.07 -2.18 -7.21
C LEU A 166 -7.09 -3.33 -6.94
N LEU A 167 -6.06 -3.08 -6.16
CA LEU A 167 -4.98 -4.02 -5.85
C LEU A 167 -4.90 -4.22 -4.33
N ASP A 168 -5.41 -5.35 -3.85
CA ASP A 168 -5.35 -5.67 -2.41
C ASP A 168 -4.05 -6.42 -2.11
N GLU A 169 -3.11 -5.73 -1.45
CA GLU A 169 -1.77 -6.23 -1.08
C GLU A 169 -1.06 -6.96 -2.24
N PRO A 170 -0.74 -6.27 -3.36
CA PRO A 170 -0.36 -6.93 -4.60
C PRO A 170 0.94 -7.73 -4.52
N THR A 171 1.85 -7.41 -3.61
CA THR A 171 3.19 -8.03 -3.51
C THR A 171 3.36 -8.95 -2.31
N THR A 172 2.33 -9.12 -1.47
CA THR A 172 2.40 -9.97 -0.29
C THR A 172 2.71 -11.42 -0.67
N GLY A 173 3.67 -12.02 0.03
CA GLY A 173 4.11 -13.40 -0.22
C GLY A 173 5.00 -13.61 -1.44
N LEU A 174 5.42 -12.54 -2.11
CA LEU A 174 6.39 -12.61 -3.21
C LEU A 174 7.83 -12.46 -2.69
N ASP A 175 8.75 -13.19 -3.32
CA ASP A 175 10.17 -12.94 -3.13
C ASP A 175 10.58 -11.55 -3.66
N PRO A 176 11.74 -11.00 -3.23
CA PRO A 176 12.16 -9.65 -3.63
C PRO A 176 12.26 -9.45 -5.14
N GLN A 177 12.71 -10.46 -5.89
CA GLN A 177 12.84 -10.36 -7.34
C GLN A 177 11.46 -10.30 -8.02
N ALA A 178 10.53 -11.17 -7.62
CA ALA A 178 9.16 -11.17 -8.13
C ALA A 178 8.43 -9.85 -7.80
N ARG A 179 8.69 -9.27 -6.60
CA ARG A 179 8.17 -7.97 -6.20
C ARG A 179 8.62 -6.85 -7.14
N HIS A 180 9.91 -6.74 -7.44
CA HIS A 180 10.44 -5.73 -8.36
C HIS A 180 9.85 -5.87 -9.77
N VAL A 181 9.77 -7.10 -10.29
CA VAL A 181 9.13 -7.36 -11.60
C VAL A 181 7.68 -6.90 -11.59
N LEU A 182 6.96 -7.09 -10.48
CA LEU A 182 5.58 -6.65 -10.36
C LEU A 182 5.46 -5.13 -10.31
N TRP A 183 6.33 -4.44 -9.54
CA TRP A 183 6.37 -2.98 -9.49
C TRP A 183 6.59 -2.37 -10.86
N ASP A 184 7.52 -2.91 -11.66
CA ASP A 184 7.73 -2.46 -13.04
C ASP A 184 6.45 -2.56 -13.90
N ARG A 185 5.63 -3.60 -13.68
CA ARG A 185 4.35 -3.74 -14.39
C ARG A 185 3.30 -2.74 -13.93
N LEU A 186 3.18 -2.54 -12.64
CA LEU A 186 2.26 -1.53 -12.07
C LEU A 186 2.68 -0.12 -12.48
N TYR A 187 3.97 0.17 -12.52
CA TYR A 187 4.50 1.44 -12.99
C TYR A 187 4.14 1.70 -14.47
N ARG A 188 4.27 0.69 -15.35
CA ARG A 188 3.84 0.81 -16.76
C ARG A 188 2.35 1.09 -16.87
N LEU A 189 1.50 0.41 -16.09
CA LEU A 189 0.06 0.72 -16.08
C LEU A 189 -0.23 2.17 -15.69
N LYS A 190 0.53 2.69 -14.72
CA LYS A 190 0.45 4.10 -14.33
C LYS A 190 0.87 5.03 -15.47
N GLU A 191 1.98 4.76 -16.17
CA GLU A 191 2.42 5.53 -17.33
C GLU A 191 1.38 5.50 -18.47
N ASP A 192 0.74 4.35 -18.70
CA ASP A 192 -0.37 4.20 -19.64
C ASP A 192 -1.66 4.93 -19.20
N GLY A 193 -1.62 5.57 -18.02
CA GLY A 193 -2.71 6.40 -17.50
C GLY A 193 -3.84 5.61 -16.85
N VAL A 194 -3.60 4.36 -16.45
CA VAL A 194 -4.56 3.56 -15.67
C VAL A 194 -4.64 4.13 -14.25
N THR A 195 -5.84 4.29 -13.73
CA THR A 195 -6.06 4.71 -12.33
C THR A 195 -5.88 3.49 -11.42
N LEU A 196 -5.00 3.58 -10.43
CA LEU A 196 -4.69 2.49 -9.51
C LEU A 196 -5.06 2.88 -8.08
N LEU A 197 -5.70 1.97 -7.36
CA LEU A 197 -5.87 2.03 -5.91
C LEU A 197 -5.27 0.78 -5.30
N LEU A 198 -4.27 0.92 -4.45
CA LEU A 198 -3.63 -0.22 -3.81
C LEU A 198 -3.73 -0.15 -2.29
N THR A 199 -3.80 -1.31 -1.65
CA THR A 199 -3.56 -1.45 -0.22
C THR A 199 -2.20 -2.07 -0.02
N THR A 200 -1.48 -1.65 0.99
CA THR A 200 -0.20 -2.25 1.37
C THR A 200 0.10 -2.04 2.85
N HIS A 201 0.93 -2.88 3.38
CA HIS A 201 1.64 -2.68 4.64
C HIS A 201 3.16 -2.50 4.41
N TYR A 202 3.62 -2.48 3.15
CA TYR A 202 5.02 -2.24 2.79
C TYR A 202 5.20 -0.75 2.43
N MET A 203 6.05 -0.05 3.20
CA MET A 203 6.33 1.37 2.97
C MET A 203 7.08 1.61 1.68
N ASP A 204 8.03 0.75 1.35
CA ASP A 204 8.79 0.78 0.11
C ASP A 204 7.88 0.67 -1.12
N GLU A 205 6.86 -0.17 -1.08
CA GLU A 205 5.85 -0.25 -2.14
C GLU A 205 5.05 1.05 -2.27
N ALA A 206 4.62 1.61 -1.14
CA ALA A 206 3.88 2.87 -1.12
C ALA A 206 4.73 4.04 -1.66
N GLU A 207 6.02 4.12 -1.30
CA GLU A 207 6.94 5.15 -1.79
C GLU A 207 7.21 5.05 -3.29
N GLN A 208 7.34 3.83 -3.81
CA GLN A 208 7.67 3.59 -5.21
C GLN A 208 6.49 3.79 -6.16
N LEU A 209 5.29 3.37 -5.75
CA LEU A 209 4.15 3.31 -6.66
C LEU A 209 3.17 4.47 -6.50
N CYS A 210 2.98 5.00 -5.28
CA CYS A 210 1.89 5.93 -5.02
C CYS A 210 2.27 7.38 -5.34
N ASP A 211 1.36 8.10 -6.02
CA ASP A 211 1.41 9.56 -6.15
C ASP A 211 0.98 10.21 -4.84
N ARG A 212 -0.08 9.68 -4.25
CA ARG A 212 -0.60 10.06 -2.93
C ARG A 212 -1.07 8.81 -2.19
N LEU A 213 -1.06 8.91 -0.89
CA LEU A 213 -1.54 7.84 -0.01
C LEU A 213 -2.21 8.40 1.24
N MET A 214 -2.96 7.55 1.92
CA MET A 214 -3.38 7.77 3.29
C MET A 214 -2.83 6.69 4.21
N ILE A 215 -2.32 7.10 5.34
CA ILE A 215 -1.94 6.22 6.44
C ILE A 215 -3.19 5.97 7.27
N ILE A 216 -3.57 4.70 7.40
CA ILE A 216 -4.77 4.28 8.15
C ILE A 216 -4.31 3.46 9.36
N ASP A 217 -4.82 3.83 10.51
CA ASP A 217 -4.67 3.05 11.73
C ASP A 217 -6.00 3.04 12.50
N HIS A 218 -6.37 1.87 13.05
CA HIS A 218 -7.64 1.67 13.79
C HIS A 218 -8.89 2.25 13.08
N GLY A 219 -8.97 2.09 11.76
CA GLY A 219 -10.10 2.56 10.95
C GLY A 219 -10.13 4.06 10.67
N ARG A 220 -9.13 4.83 11.08
CA ARG A 220 -9.04 6.28 10.91
C ARG A 220 -7.85 6.67 10.04
N ILE A 221 -7.96 7.80 9.35
CA ILE A 221 -6.84 8.40 8.64
C ILE A 221 -5.97 9.13 9.67
N VAL A 222 -4.69 8.74 9.75
CA VAL A 222 -3.68 9.38 10.61
C VAL A 222 -2.98 10.50 9.86
N ALA A 223 -2.65 10.27 8.58
CA ALA A 223 -2.05 11.27 7.69
C ALA A 223 -2.42 10.98 6.23
N GLN A 224 -2.38 12.01 5.38
CA GLN A 224 -2.66 11.89 3.95
C GLN A 224 -1.82 12.90 3.17
N GLY A 225 -1.21 12.46 2.06
CA GLY A 225 -0.39 13.27 1.17
C GLY A 225 0.41 12.42 0.19
N SER A 226 1.30 13.04 -0.57
CA SER A 226 2.34 12.31 -1.30
C SER A 226 3.38 11.76 -0.33
N PRO A 227 4.13 10.70 -0.68
CA PRO A 227 5.23 10.20 0.16
C PRO A 227 6.18 11.31 0.61
N ARG A 228 6.57 12.19 -0.32
CA ARG A 228 7.49 13.30 -0.05
C ARG A 228 6.90 14.33 0.92
N GLU A 229 5.63 14.71 0.74
CA GLU A 229 4.93 15.64 1.63
C GLU A 229 4.82 15.07 3.04
N LEU A 230 4.47 13.79 3.16
CA LEU A 230 4.37 13.12 4.45
C LEU A 230 5.71 13.05 5.18
N ILE A 231 6.79 12.69 4.48
CA ILE A 231 8.13 12.67 5.04
C ILE A 231 8.52 14.08 5.50
N ALA A 232 8.39 15.08 4.64
CA ALA A 232 8.78 16.46 4.94
C ALA A 232 7.96 17.09 6.08
N ALA A 233 6.67 16.71 6.23
CA ALA A 233 5.79 17.25 7.26
C ALA A 233 6.01 16.62 8.64
N HIS A 234 6.42 15.36 8.67
CA HIS A 234 6.41 14.59 9.92
C HIS A 234 7.81 14.23 10.46
N VAL A 235 8.84 14.17 9.63
CA VAL A 235 10.18 13.78 10.08
C VAL A 235 11.25 14.72 9.53
N THR A 236 12.44 14.71 10.16
CA THR A 236 13.60 15.42 9.66
C THR A 236 14.13 14.78 8.37
N ARG A 237 15.00 15.49 7.66
CA ARG A 237 15.51 15.04 6.36
C ARG A 237 16.29 13.74 6.43
N GLU A 238 17.07 13.55 7.50
CA GLU A 238 17.99 12.44 7.66
C GLU A 238 17.76 11.72 8.98
N VAL A 239 18.15 10.46 9.01
CA VAL A 239 18.09 9.58 10.17
C VAL A 239 19.46 8.94 10.32
N LEU A 240 20.07 9.11 11.49
CA LEU A 240 21.25 8.37 11.88
C LEU A 240 20.82 7.12 12.65
N GLU A 241 21.09 5.95 12.10
CA GLU A 241 20.93 4.67 12.78
C GLU A 241 22.24 4.30 13.49
N VAL A 242 22.19 4.10 14.80
CA VAL A 242 23.36 3.66 15.57
C VAL A 242 23.06 2.39 16.34
N ARG A 243 24.01 1.47 16.32
CA ARG A 243 23.99 0.26 17.16
C ARG A 243 25.13 0.31 18.11
N PHE A 244 24.86 0.02 19.37
CA PHE A 244 25.86 -0.08 20.43
C PHE A 244 26.02 -1.54 20.87
N ALA A 245 27.17 -1.87 21.43
CA ALA A 245 27.38 -3.15 22.10
C ALA A 245 26.39 -3.31 23.27
N LEU A 246 25.99 -4.55 23.57
CA LEU A 246 24.91 -4.84 24.53
C LEU A 246 25.18 -4.29 25.93
N ASP A 247 26.46 -4.28 26.36
CA ASP A 247 26.91 -3.82 27.66
C ASP A 247 26.82 -2.30 27.85
N VAL A 248 26.87 -1.52 26.79
CA VAL A 248 26.81 -0.04 26.82
C VAL A 248 25.50 0.55 26.26
N LYS A 249 24.64 -0.29 25.71
CA LYS A 249 23.42 0.15 24.97
C LYS A 249 22.47 0.99 25.84
N GLU A 250 22.14 0.56 27.05
CA GLU A 250 21.25 1.31 27.95
C GLU A 250 21.83 2.66 28.33
N ALA A 251 23.13 2.70 28.70
CA ALA A 251 23.81 3.93 29.07
C ALA A 251 23.90 4.91 27.88
N ALA A 252 24.18 4.40 26.67
CA ALA A 252 24.19 5.16 25.44
C ALA A 252 22.79 5.71 25.11
N GLY A 253 21.75 4.90 25.24
CA GLY A 253 20.37 5.30 25.01
C GLY A 253 19.90 6.42 25.95
N VAL A 254 20.25 6.35 27.23
CA VAL A 254 19.95 7.42 28.21
C VAL A 254 20.66 8.71 27.81
N LYS A 255 21.95 8.63 27.44
CA LYS A 255 22.73 9.81 27.01
C LYS A 255 22.18 10.44 25.77
N LEU A 256 21.79 9.64 24.77
CA LEU A 256 21.17 10.14 23.53
C LEU A 256 19.87 10.90 23.80
N ARG A 257 18.99 10.36 24.64
CA ARG A 257 17.72 11.02 24.99
C ARG A 257 17.92 12.31 25.77
N SER A 258 18.95 12.38 26.62
CA SER A 258 19.24 13.57 27.43
C SER A 258 20.08 14.63 26.73
N SER A 259 20.54 14.37 25.52
CA SER A 259 21.33 15.30 24.71
C SER A 259 20.46 16.26 23.89
N GLU A 260 21.09 17.28 23.31
CA GLU A 260 20.42 18.19 22.35
C GLU A 260 19.84 17.47 21.13
N LEU A 261 20.34 16.25 20.82
CA LEU A 261 19.79 15.36 19.79
C LEU A 261 18.40 14.79 20.17
N GLY A 262 18.05 14.78 21.46
CA GLY A 262 16.80 14.23 21.98
C GLY A 262 15.68 15.23 22.18
N GLY A 263 15.92 16.52 22.04
CA GLY A 263 14.97 17.53 22.50
C GLY A 263 14.84 18.77 21.62
N GLY A 264 14.00 18.73 20.64
CA GLY A 264 13.48 19.94 20.00
C GLY A 264 11.96 19.92 20.01
N GLY A 265 11.35 20.87 20.67
CA GLY A 265 9.89 20.95 20.88
C GLY A 265 9.05 21.26 19.64
N SER A 266 9.53 21.00 18.44
CA SER A 266 8.73 21.07 17.21
C SER A 266 8.32 19.65 16.79
N ASP A 267 7.10 19.51 16.30
CA ASP A 267 6.55 18.22 15.84
C ASP A 267 7.39 17.53 14.74
N ALA A 268 8.23 18.26 14.02
CA ALA A 268 9.17 17.76 13.00
C ALA A 268 10.65 17.88 13.40
N GLY A 269 10.98 18.26 14.64
CA GLY A 269 12.34 18.52 15.11
C GLY A 269 13.18 17.28 15.41
N PRO A 270 14.48 17.48 15.78
CA PRO A 270 15.38 16.41 16.19
C PRO A 270 14.76 15.59 17.32
N ARG A 271 14.86 14.27 17.23
CA ARG A 271 14.38 13.34 18.26
C ARG A 271 15.21 12.07 18.26
N VAL A 272 15.19 11.34 19.36
CA VAL A 272 15.82 10.04 19.50
C VAL A 272 14.77 8.98 19.80
N GLU A 273 14.78 7.91 19.03
CA GLU A 273 13.94 6.74 19.23
C GLU A 273 14.83 5.51 19.51
N LEU A 274 14.52 4.80 20.59
CA LEU A 274 15.28 3.60 20.96
C LEU A 274 14.48 2.36 20.58
N LEU A 275 15.00 1.59 19.63
CA LEU A 275 14.50 0.29 19.23
C LEU A 275 15.26 -0.84 19.98
N PRO A 276 14.73 -2.06 19.98
CA PRO A 276 15.37 -3.19 20.66
C PRO A 276 16.82 -3.47 20.21
N ASP A 277 17.19 -3.18 18.97
CA ASP A 277 18.51 -3.47 18.39
C ASP A 277 19.34 -2.24 18.02
N ARG A 278 18.74 -1.04 17.98
CA ARG A 278 19.38 0.21 17.52
C ARG A 278 18.72 1.45 18.11
N ALA A 279 19.38 2.59 17.96
CA ALA A 279 18.77 3.90 18.16
C ALA A 279 18.66 4.63 16.83
N LEU A 280 17.54 5.35 16.63
CA LEU A 280 17.31 6.25 15.51
C LEU A 280 17.41 7.67 16.03
N VAL A 281 18.30 8.45 15.42
CA VAL A 281 18.47 9.88 15.71
C VAL A 281 18.01 10.65 14.49
N TYR A 282 16.90 11.35 14.62
CA TYR A 282 16.30 12.16 13.57
C TYR A 282 16.95 13.54 13.58
N ALA A 283 17.56 13.93 12.47
CA ALA A 283 18.34 15.17 12.36
C ALA A 283 18.21 15.77 10.94
N ASP A 284 18.42 17.07 10.83
CA ASP A 284 18.50 17.73 9.52
C ASP A 284 19.83 17.47 8.81
N ASP A 285 20.87 17.19 9.61
CA ASP A 285 22.23 16.82 9.18
C ASP A 285 22.72 15.61 9.99
N GLY A 286 22.71 14.45 9.34
CA GLY A 286 23.09 13.18 9.95
C GLY A 286 24.57 13.07 10.28
N GLU A 287 25.45 13.73 9.53
CA GLU A 287 26.89 13.73 9.80
C GLU A 287 27.20 14.53 11.07
N SER A 288 26.57 15.68 11.26
CA SER A 288 26.67 16.46 12.49
C SER A 288 26.12 15.66 13.70
N ALA A 289 25.02 14.95 13.50
CA ALA A 289 24.46 14.05 14.53
C ALA A 289 25.44 12.91 14.88
N LEU A 290 26.09 12.31 13.89
CA LEU A 290 27.10 11.27 14.09
C LEU A 290 28.31 11.81 14.88
N ALA A 291 28.80 12.99 14.53
CA ALA A 291 29.89 13.64 15.26
C ALA A 291 29.51 13.89 16.73
N ALA A 292 28.29 14.35 16.98
CA ALA A 292 27.78 14.55 18.34
C ALA A 292 27.69 13.22 19.13
N VAL A 293 27.23 12.14 18.50
CA VAL A 293 27.19 10.81 19.11
C VAL A 293 28.59 10.33 19.54
N HIS A 294 29.61 10.52 18.70
CA HIS A 294 30.98 10.17 19.03
C HIS A 294 31.53 10.97 20.23
N LEU A 295 31.14 12.22 20.38
CA LEU A 295 31.55 13.06 21.51
C LEU A 295 30.92 12.64 22.86
N MET A 296 29.81 11.88 22.84
CA MET A 296 29.13 11.41 24.06
C MET A 296 29.87 10.29 24.80
N GLY A 297 30.86 9.68 24.19
CA GLY A 297 31.75 8.67 24.79
C GLY A 297 31.48 7.23 24.41
N PRO A 298 30.24 6.69 24.39
CA PRO A 298 30.02 5.33 23.87
C PRO A 298 30.26 5.29 22.37
N VAL A 299 31.17 4.44 21.90
CA VAL A 299 31.47 4.26 20.49
C VAL A 299 30.41 3.30 19.87
N PRO A 300 29.69 3.70 18.83
CA PRO A 300 28.78 2.79 18.17
C PRO A 300 29.50 1.66 17.42
N VAL A 301 28.95 0.45 17.45
CA VAL A 301 29.45 -0.70 16.67
C VAL A 301 29.20 -0.48 15.19
N THR A 302 28.04 0.09 14.87
CA THR A 302 27.69 0.51 13.49
C THR A 302 26.96 1.85 13.53
N ALA A 303 27.21 2.68 12.53
CA ALA A 303 26.50 3.91 12.30
C ALA A 303 26.18 4.04 10.80
N LEU A 304 24.94 4.43 10.48
CA LEU A 304 24.49 4.63 9.11
C LEU A 304 23.64 5.90 9.04
N VAL A 305 24.07 6.86 8.24
CA VAL A 305 23.25 8.02 7.88
C VAL A 305 22.43 7.68 6.62
N ARG A 306 21.13 7.83 6.71
CA ARG A 306 20.22 7.61 5.59
C ARG A 306 19.16 8.72 5.52
N ARG A 307 18.49 8.83 4.39
CA ARG A 307 17.30 9.69 4.29
C ARG A 307 16.14 9.08 5.08
N ALA A 308 15.27 9.96 5.58
CA ALA A 308 14.02 9.54 6.18
C ALA A 308 13.06 8.94 5.14
N THR A 309 12.26 7.97 5.59
CA THR A 309 11.32 7.20 4.77
C THR A 309 9.90 7.23 5.37
N LEU A 310 8.93 6.66 4.68
CA LEU A 310 7.58 6.49 5.22
C LEU A 310 7.55 5.60 6.47
N GLU A 311 8.54 4.71 6.66
CA GLU A 311 8.67 3.91 7.88
C GLU A 311 8.88 4.81 9.11
N ASP A 312 9.73 5.83 8.97
CA ASP A 312 9.99 6.81 10.03
C ASP A 312 8.74 7.65 10.34
N VAL A 313 7.97 8.01 9.30
CA VAL A 313 6.69 8.71 9.46
C VAL A 313 5.69 7.84 10.21
N PHE A 314 5.54 6.58 9.79
CA PHE A 314 4.61 5.65 10.41
C PHE A 314 4.96 5.40 11.88
N LEU A 315 6.21 5.11 12.17
CA LEU A 315 6.73 4.89 13.52
C LEU A 315 6.45 6.11 14.42
N LYS A 316 6.67 7.32 13.91
CA LYS A 316 6.36 8.55 14.64
C LYS A 316 4.88 8.71 14.95
N LEU A 317 4.01 8.48 13.96
CA LEU A 317 2.57 8.76 14.07
C LEU A 317 1.83 7.71 14.91
N THR A 318 2.32 6.46 14.93
CA THR A 318 1.63 5.34 15.60
C THR A 318 2.34 4.81 16.83
N GLY A 319 3.62 5.16 17.03
CA GLY A 319 4.46 4.68 18.13
C GLY A 319 4.85 3.21 18.04
N ARG A 320 4.64 2.56 16.87
CA ARG A 320 4.95 1.16 16.61
C ARG A 320 5.39 0.93 15.16
N SER A 321 6.15 -0.15 14.91
CA SER A 321 6.45 -0.58 13.54
C SER A 321 5.26 -1.32 12.91
N LEU A 322 5.20 -1.43 11.55
CA LEU A 322 4.16 -2.22 10.87
C LEU A 322 4.33 -3.74 11.05
N THR A 323 5.47 -4.16 11.56
CA THR A 323 5.84 -5.57 11.76
C THR A 323 5.50 -6.10 13.15
N ASP A 324 4.96 -5.25 14.02
CA ASP A 324 4.55 -5.61 15.40
C ASP A 324 3.08 -6.09 15.47
#